data_9cac36a9a9ad491f26db71902ad63956
#
_entry.id   9cac36a9a9ad491f26db71902ad63956
#
_cell.length_a   1.000
_cell.length_b   1.000
_cell.length_c   1.000
_cell.angle_alpha   90.00
_cell.angle_beta   90.00
_cell.angle_gamma   90.00
#
_symmetry.space_group_name_H-M   'P 1'
#
loop_
_entity.id
_entity.type
_entity.pdbx_description
1 polymer ?
#
loop_
_entity_poly.entity_id
_entity_poly.type
_entity_poly.pdbx_seq_one_letter_code
_entity_poly.pdbx_strand_id
1 'polypeptide(L)'
;MAVLFTIHSDLRYEIVRKVFEGGMGIIYEAEQHGARNFVKRVAIKVIRQSYANQKQFIENFIGEAKLVADLIHTNIVQTYHLGEAKGIYYIAMELIRGVNLEQFADQLRDKQRVLPPELAVFIASRVCRGLAYAHAKLDKDGKPLGIVHRDVSFKNIMIAFEGDVKLMDFGIAKAKGFLIDNEGEVVAGKADYMSPEQANFQITDRRSDIFSVGVVLANLLLGRNIFKGLNAEESRKNVMTLPLPDFRKLDPRIDDRLNEILHRTLARDLAKRYPDADEVLHDLEHYIYHSGYGPTNETLGKMIRELFGLNTKLAAADAKGSTRLLERAARSTQTLKAKDAAGAASSTRVTRSIKVRPK
;
A
#
# COMPACT_ATOMS: atom_id res chain seq x y z
N MET A 1 24.92 9.05 -12.60
CA MET A 1 23.83 9.89 -12.06
C MET A 1 24.42 10.80 -11.01
N ALA A 2 23.90 12.02 -10.82
CA ALA A 2 24.34 12.87 -9.73
C ALA A 2 23.87 12.29 -8.39
N VAL A 3 24.78 12.18 -7.42
CA VAL A 3 24.48 11.78 -6.04
C VAL A 3 23.89 12.98 -5.31
N LEU A 4 22.75 12.84 -4.67
CA LEU A 4 22.12 13.91 -3.90
C LEU A 4 22.86 14.14 -2.58
N PHE A 5 23.14 13.07 -1.86
CA PHE A 5 23.92 13.02 -0.63
C PHE A 5 24.35 11.59 -0.32
N THR A 6 25.23 11.41 0.65
CA THR A 6 25.71 10.09 1.07
C THR A 6 25.41 9.85 2.54
N ILE A 7 24.94 8.67 2.87
CA ILE A 7 24.81 8.16 4.24
C ILE A 7 26.04 7.29 4.54
N HIS A 8 26.80 7.67 5.55
CA HIS A 8 27.92 6.92 6.09
C HIS A 8 27.54 6.42 7.49
N SER A 9 27.40 5.10 7.62
CA SER A 9 27.27 4.38 8.87
C SER A 9 28.16 3.14 8.80
N ASP A 10 27.70 1.99 9.27
CA ASP A 10 28.37 0.70 9.05
C ASP A 10 28.46 0.32 7.56
N LEU A 11 27.53 0.85 6.77
CA LEU A 11 27.48 0.71 5.32
C LEU A 11 27.43 2.10 4.66
N ARG A 12 27.94 2.17 3.41
CA ARG A 12 27.89 3.40 2.61
C ARG A 12 26.74 3.33 1.63
N TYR A 13 25.88 4.35 1.64
CA TYR A 13 24.77 4.52 0.71
C TYR A 13 24.89 5.85 -0.03
N GLU A 14 24.93 5.83 -1.36
CA GLU A 14 24.85 7.02 -2.19
C GLU A 14 23.38 7.20 -2.64
N ILE A 15 22.77 8.30 -2.19
CA ILE A 15 21.37 8.59 -2.48
C ILE A 15 21.29 9.17 -3.89
N VAL A 16 20.53 8.49 -4.74
CA VAL A 16 20.41 8.82 -6.17
C VAL A 16 19.24 9.74 -6.44
N ARG A 17 18.06 9.43 -5.87
CA ARG A 17 16.87 10.25 -6.03
C ARG A 17 15.84 9.99 -4.94
N LYS A 18 14.96 10.96 -4.71
CA LYS A 18 13.74 10.77 -3.91
C LYS A 18 12.70 10.00 -4.72
N VAL A 19 12.15 8.93 -4.14
CA VAL A 19 11.11 8.09 -4.74
C VAL A 19 9.73 8.50 -4.25
N PHE A 20 9.59 8.64 -2.93
CA PHE A 20 8.31 8.94 -2.30
C PHE A 20 8.51 9.78 -1.04
N GLU A 21 7.52 10.61 -0.73
CA GLU A 21 7.47 11.36 0.52
C GLU A 21 6.10 11.18 1.15
N GLY A 22 6.08 10.54 2.31
CA GLY A 22 4.87 10.27 3.11
C GLY A 22 4.83 11.03 4.42
N GLY A 23 3.80 10.81 5.22
CA GLY A 23 3.64 11.46 6.52
C GLY A 23 4.79 11.17 7.49
N MET A 24 5.23 9.93 7.59
CA MET A 24 6.23 9.47 8.58
C MET A 24 7.67 9.47 8.06
N GLY A 25 7.89 9.47 6.75
CA GLY A 25 9.24 9.32 6.21
C GLY A 25 9.34 9.63 4.74
N ILE A 26 10.58 9.65 4.27
CA ILE A 26 10.94 9.84 2.87
C ILE A 26 11.64 8.59 2.38
N ILE A 27 11.25 8.08 1.21
CA ILE A 27 11.88 6.92 0.57
C ILE A 27 12.75 7.43 -0.57
N TYR A 28 14.01 7.00 -0.56
CA TYR A 28 15.01 7.29 -1.57
C TYR A 28 15.44 6.01 -2.29
N GLU A 29 15.79 6.14 -3.55
CA GLU A 29 16.60 5.15 -4.25
C GLU A 29 18.07 5.45 -3.95
N ALA A 30 18.83 4.41 -3.59
CA ALA A 30 20.24 4.53 -3.25
C ALA A 30 21.07 3.40 -3.84
N GLU A 31 22.37 3.64 -3.96
CA GLU A 31 23.40 2.65 -4.25
C GLU A 31 24.11 2.29 -2.94
N GLN A 32 23.96 1.04 -2.51
CA GLN A 32 24.73 0.46 -1.41
C GLN A 32 26.08 -0.01 -1.96
N HIS A 33 27.15 0.50 -1.38
CA HIS A 33 28.52 0.13 -1.75
C HIS A 33 29.07 -0.92 -0.81
N GLY A 34 29.64 -1.97 -1.39
CA GLY A 34 30.33 -3.05 -0.71
C GLY A 34 31.78 -3.20 -1.14
N ALA A 35 32.43 -4.29 -0.71
CA ALA A 35 33.79 -4.59 -1.04
C ALA A 35 34.00 -4.80 -2.57
N ARG A 36 35.21 -4.50 -3.08
CA ARG A 36 35.61 -4.73 -4.46
C ARG A 36 34.64 -4.12 -5.51
N ASN A 37 34.20 -2.88 -5.28
CA ASN A 37 33.25 -2.16 -6.15
C ASN A 37 31.88 -2.86 -6.32
N PHE A 38 31.49 -3.74 -5.38
CA PHE A 38 30.14 -4.25 -5.37
C PHE A 38 29.14 -3.13 -5.12
N VAL A 39 28.15 -3.00 -6.00
CA VAL A 39 27.08 -1.98 -5.88
C VAL A 39 25.73 -2.67 -6.00
N LYS A 40 24.86 -2.41 -5.03
CA LYS A 40 23.47 -2.90 -5.03
C LYS A 40 22.51 -1.72 -4.95
N ARG A 41 21.50 -1.69 -5.82
CA ARG A 41 20.38 -0.74 -5.72
C ARG A 41 19.43 -1.16 -4.59
N VAL A 42 19.11 -0.20 -3.72
CA VAL A 42 18.23 -0.38 -2.55
C VAL A 42 17.29 0.81 -2.40
N ALA A 43 16.20 0.61 -1.67
CA ALA A 43 15.38 1.69 -1.17
C ALA A 43 15.82 2.04 0.26
N ILE A 44 15.89 3.34 0.56
CA ILE A 44 16.21 3.85 1.90
C ILE A 44 15.03 4.66 2.40
N LYS A 45 14.35 4.17 3.46
CA LYS A 45 13.30 4.89 4.17
C LYS A 45 13.94 5.65 5.33
N VAL A 46 13.83 6.98 5.32
CA VAL A 46 14.39 7.87 6.34
C VAL A 46 13.25 8.52 7.11
N ILE A 47 13.36 8.58 8.44
CA ILE A 47 12.42 9.34 9.27
C ILE A 47 12.49 10.83 8.90
N ARG A 48 11.35 11.51 8.80
CA ARG A 48 11.33 12.96 8.62
C ARG A 48 11.97 13.67 9.79
N GLN A 49 12.71 14.75 9.51
CA GLN A 49 13.39 15.55 10.54
C GLN A 49 12.42 16.13 11.57
N SER A 50 11.16 16.41 11.20
CA SER A 50 10.11 16.85 12.12
C SER A 50 9.76 15.81 13.20
N TYR A 51 10.02 14.53 12.95
CA TYR A 51 9.79 13.43 13.90
C TYR A 51 11.08 12.86 14.51
N ALA A 52 12.26 13.32 14.05
CA ALA A 52 13.55 12.83 14.52
C ALA A 52 13.82 13.07 16.02
N ASN A 53 13.12 14.03 16.63
CA ASN A 53 13.21 14.33 18.06
C ASN A 53 12.06 13.73 18.89
N GLN A 54 11.12 13.03 18.27
CA GLN A 54 9.98 12.43 18.97
C GLN A 54 10.28 10.97 19.29
N LYS A 55 10.66 10.70 20.55
CA LYS A 55 11.07 9.37 21.03
C LYS A 55 10.12 8.25 20.61
N GLN A 56 8.81 8.47 20.74
CA GLN A 56 7.81 7.48 20.39
C GLN A 56 7.78 7.13 18.88
N PHE A 57 8.01 8.13 18.00
CA PHE A 57 8.11 7.88 16.57
C PHE A 57 9.35 7.05 16.21
N ILE A 58 10.48 7.36 16.86
CA ILE A 58 11.72 6.59 16.68
C ILE A 58 11.52 5.14 17.14
N GLU A 59 10.96 4.94 18.34
CA GLU A 59 10.69 3.61 18.88
C GLU A 59 9.76 2.79 17.98
N ASN A 60 8.73 3.43 17.43
CA ASN A 60 7.81 2.77 16.49
C ASN A 60 8.52 2.39 15.17
N PHE A 61 9.34 3.29 14.62
CA PHE A 61 10.11 3.04 13.41
C PHE A 61 11.12 1.90 13.59
N ILE A 62 11.84 1.89 14.72
CA ILE A 62 12.76 0.81 15.09
C ILE A 62 12.00 -0.50 15.32
N GLY A 63 10.85 -0.43 15.99
CA GLY A 63 9.99 -1.58 16.25
C GLY A 63 9.48 -2.20 14.95
N GLU A 64 9.05 -1.38 13.97
CA GLU A 64 8.68 -1.83 12.63
C GLU A 64 9.84 -2.57 11.95
N ALA A 65 11.00 -1.94 11.89
CA ALA A 65 12.17 -2.55 11.27
C ALA A 65 12.54 -3.89 11.90
N LYS A 66 12.54 -3.97 13.24
CA LYS A 66 12.87 -5.22 13.97
C LYS A 66 11.88 -6.34 13.71
N LEU A 67 10.57 -6.03 13.66
CA LEU A 67 9.53 -7.03 13.44
C LEU A 67 9.58 -7.61 12.03
N VAL A 68 9.84 -6.77 11.01
CA VAL A 68 9.88 -7.20 9.61
C VAL A 68 11.25 -7.72 9.16
N ALA A 69 12.30 -7.55 9.97
CA ALA A 69 13.65 -7.97 9.61
C ALA A 69 13.73 -9.47 9.25
N ASP A 70 13.00 -10.32 9.98
CA ASP A 70 12.97 -11.77 9.78
C ASP A 70 11.84 -12.24 8.85
N LEU A 71 11.07 -11.32 8.24
CA LEU A 71 10.05 -11.66 7.25
C LEU A 71 10.69 -11.79 5.87
N ILE A 72 11.10 -13.00 5.51
CA ILE A 72 11.69 -13.32 4.20
C ILE A 72 10.66 -14.07 3.37
N HIS A 73 9.98 -13.35 2.48
CA HIS A 73 8.92 -13.91 1.65
C HIS A 73 8.81 -13.17 0.31
N THR A 74 8.49 -13.88 -0.77
CA THR A 74 8.39 -13.31 -2.12
C THR A 74 7.37 -12.18 -2.25
N ASN A 75 6.30 -12.21 -1.46
CA ASN A 75 5.23 -11.21 -1.47
C ASN A 75 5.35 -10.17 -0.33
N ILE A 76 6.51 -10.06 0.31
CA ILE A 76 6.82 -9.02 1.31
C ILE A 76 8.09 -8.29 0.87
N VAL A 77 8.11 -6.97 0.98
CA VAL A 77 9.32 -6.17 0.73
C VAL A 77 10.37 -6.51 1.78
N GLN A 78 11.54 -6.99 1.33
CA GLN A 78 12.60 -7.43 2.21
C GLN A 78 13.29 -6.24 2.89
N THR A 79 13.35 -6.23 4.21
CA THR A 79 14.20 -5.33 4.99
C THR A 79 15.62 -5.90 5.06
N TYR A 80 16.63 -5.07 4.75
CA TYR A 80 18.03 -5.48 4.75
C TYR A 80 18.78 -4.99 5.96
N HIS A 81 18.54 -3.74 6.39
CA HIS A 81 19.32 -3.12 7.45
C HIS A 81 18.54 -1.97 8.10
N LEU A 82 18.65 -1.86 9.42
CA LEU A 82 18.24 -0.69 10.18
C LEU A 82 19.53 0.02 10.64
N GLY A 83 19.71 1.25 10.25
CA GLY A 83 20.89 2.04 10.60
C GLY A 83 20.56 3.38 11.18
N GLU A 84 21.59 4.01 11.75
CA GLU A 84 21.57 5.36 12.26
C GLU A 84 22.77 6.14 11.70
N ALA A 85 22.53 7.36 11.24
CA ALA A 85 23.57 8.26 10.80
C ALA A 85 23.28 9.68 11.29
N LYS A 86 24.18 10.27 12.08
CA LYS A 86 24.06 11.63 12.64
C LYS A 86 22.73 11.87 13.37
N GLY A 87 22.26 10.88 14.16
CA GLY A 87 21.01 10.95 14.90
C GLY A 87 19.74 10.72 14.06
N ILE A 88 19.87 10.35 12.78
CA ILE A 88 18.75 10.07 11.89
C ILE A 88 18.69 8.57 11.62
N TYR A 89 17.56 7.93 11.95
CA TYR A 89 17.33 6.52 11.69
C TYR A 89 16.85 6.31 10.26
N TYR A 90 17.32 5.21 9.65
CA TYR A 90 16.90 4.79 8.31
C TYR A 90 16.77 3.28 8.20
N ILE A 91 15.92 2.83 7.31
CA ILE A 91 15.75 1.41 6.93
C ILE A 91 16.18 1.24 5.49
N ALA A 92 17.17 0.36 5.25
CA ALA A 92 17.51 -0.10 3.92
C ALA A 92 16.69 -1.35 3.59
N MET A 93 16.05 -1.34 2.42
CA MET A 93 15.13 -2.41 2.00
C MET A 93 15.21 -2.64 0.48
N GLU A 94 14.53 -3.68 0.04
CA GLU A 94 14.38 -4.03 -1.36
C GLU A 94 13.81 -2.87 -2.18
N LEU A 95 14.48 -2.53 -3.28
CA LEU A 95 13.99 -1.56 -4.24
C LEU A 95 13.09 -2.27 -5.26
N ILE A 96 11.79 -1.98 -5.19
CA ILE A 96 10.82 -2.50 -6.17
C ILE A 96 10.80 -1.58 -7.38
N ARG A 97 11.18 -2.12 -8.54
CA ARG A 97 11.02 -1.42 -9.85
C ARG A 97 9.60 -1.62 -10.34
N GLY A 98 8.72 -0.74 -9.94
CA GLY A 98 7.30 -0.87 -10.19
C GLY A 98 6.51 0.32 -9.68
N VAL A 99 5.24 0.12 -9.43
CA VAL A 99 4.30 1.12 -8.93
C VAL A 99 3.46 0.52 -7.80
N ASN A 100 2.90 1.37 -6.93
CA ASN A 100 1.90 0.90 -5.98
C ASN A 100 0.51 0.77 -6.65
N LEU A 101 -0.43 0.11 -5.97
CA LEU A 101 -1.78 -0.09 -6.52
C LEU A 101 -2.55 1.23 -6.73
N GLU A 102 -2.26 2.30 -5.97
CA GLU A 102 -2.88 3.62 -6.20
C GLU A 102 -2.46 4.17 -7.57
N GLN A 103 -1.15 4.17 -7.86
CA GLN A 103 -0.61 4.59 -9.16
C GLN A 103 -1.08 3.71 -10.31
N PHE A 104 -1.19 2.40 -10.06
CA PHE A 104 -1.69 1.43 -11.03
C PHE A 104 -3.17 1.71 -11.37
N ALA A 105 -4.03 1.91 -10.35
CA ALA A 105 -5.45 2.21 -10.53
C ALA A 105 -5.68 3.58 -11.22
N ASP A 106 -4.86 4.60 -10.88
CA ASP A 106 -4.90 5.90 -11.55
C ASP A 106 -4.57 5.76 -13.03
N GLN A 107 -3.53 4.98 -13.36
CA GLN A 107 -3.14 4.76 -14.76
C GLN A 107 -4.17 3.94 -15.56
N LEU A 108 -4.86 2.98 -14.91
CA LEU A 108 -5.99 2.27 -15.54
C LEU A 108 -7.11 3.26 -15.88
N ARG A 109 -7.45 4.15 -14.95
CA ARG A 109 -8.49 5.16 -15.13
C ARG A 109 -8.14 6.16 -16.23
N ASP A 110 -6.92 6.69 -16.21
CA ASP A 110 -6.42 7.66 -17.21
C ASP A 110 -6.45 7.08 -18.62
N LYS A 111 -6.18 5.78 -18.76
CA LYS A 111 -6.21 5.06 -20.05
C LYS A 111 -7.55 4.40 -20.36
N GLN A 112 -8.55 4.60 -19.52
CA GLN A 112 -9.88 3.96 -19.65
C GLN A 112 -9.78 2.44 -19.83
N ARG A 113 -8.81 1.81 -19.13
CA ARG A 113 -8.60 0.37 -19.14
C ARG A 113 -9.23 -0.24 -17.91
N VAL A 114 -9.78 -1.44 -18.05
CA VAL A 114 -10.38 -2.21 -16.97
C VAL A 114 -9.48 -3.38 -16.64
N LEU A 115 -9.30 -3.63 -15.33
CA LEU A 115 -8.52 -4.77 -14.86
C LEU A 115 -9.39 -6.05 -15.04
N PRO A 116 -8.86 -7.12 -15.69
CA PRO A 116 -9.53 -8.43 -15.70
C PRO A 116 -9.73 -8.96 -14.27
N PRO A 117 -10.90 -9.53 -13.95
CA PRO A 117 -11.19 -10.06 -12.62
C PRO A 117 -10.14 -11.05 -12.12
N GLU A 118 -9.63 -11.90 -13.00
CA GLU A 118 -8.62 -12.91 -12.68
C GLU A 118 -7.31 -12.27 -12.21
N LEU A 119 -6.93 -11.13 -12.78
CA LEU A 119 -5.75 -10.38 -12.33
C LEU A 119 -5.98 -9.63 -11.01
N ALA A 120 -7.21 -9.15 -10.76
CA ALA A 120 -7.57 -8.57 -9.48
C ALA A 120 -7.49 -9.62 -8.35
N VAL A 121 -8.03 -10.81 -8.60
CA VAL A 121 -7.97 -11.96 -7.69
C VAL A 121 -6.53 -12.44 -7.51
N PHE A 122 -5.74 -12.49 -8.59
CA PHE A 122 -4.32 -12.83 -8.53
C PHE A 122 -3.55 -11.88 -7.62
N ILE A 123 -3.73 -10.57 -7.76
CA ILE A 123 -3.08 -9.56 -6.90
C ILE A 123 -3.47 -9.80 -5.43
N ALA A 124 -4.77 -9.95 -5.14
CA ALA A 124 -5.26 -10.21 -3.78
C ALA A 124 -4.70 -11.52 -3.21
N SER A 125 -4.61 -12.60 -4.00
CA SER A 125 -4.02 -13.87 -3.55
C SER A 125 -2.56 -13.73 -3.17
N ARG A 126 -1.76 -12.92 -3.89
CA ARG A 126 -0.35 -12.66 -3.56
C ARG A 126 -0.20 -11.86 -2.26
N VAL A 127 -1.11 -10.90 -2.02
CA VAL A 127 -1.19 -10.20 -0.73
C VAL A 127 -1.52 -11.18 0.40
N CYS A 128 -2.51 -12.06 0.22
CA CYS A 128 -2.86 -13.08 1.20
C CYS A 128 -1.69 -14.03 1.51
N ARG A 129 -0.89 -14.43 0.52
CA ARG A 129 0.32 -15.25 0.75
C ARG A 129 1.32 -14.55 1.68
N GLY A 130 1.56 -13.26 1.46
CA GLY A 130 2.42 -12.46 2.34
C GLY A 130 1.87 -12.34 3.76
N LEU A 131 0.55 -12.11 3.89
CA LEU A 131 -0.13 -12.02 5.18
C LEU A 131 -0.15 -13.35 5.92
N ALA A 132 -0.49 -14.45 5.26
CA ALA A 132 -0.49 -15.79 5.84
C ALA A 132 0.88 -16.14 6.44
N TYR A 133 1.96 -15.91 5.66
CA TYR A 133 3.32 -16.08 6.15
C TYR A 133 3.63 -15.22 7.39
N ALA A 134 3.26 -13.93 7.37
CA ALA A 134 3.52 -13.04 8.49
C ALA A 134 2.70 -13.39 9.74
N HIS A 135 1.41 -13.73 9.56
CA HIS A 135 0.51 -14.12 10.66
C HIS A 135 0.95 -15.42 11.36
N ALA A 136 1.54 -16.35 10.60
CA ALA A 136 2.03 -17.65 11.11
C ALA A 136 3.44 -17.59 11.72
N LYS A 137 4.11 -16.42 11.67
CA LYS A 137 5.50 -16.31 12.12
C LYS A 137 5.64 -16.57 13.61
N LEU A 138 6.59 -17.44 13.95
CA LEU A 138 6.95 -17.78 15.32
C LEU A 138 8.25 -17.07 15.72
N ASP A 139 8.42 -16.84 17.02
CA ASP A 139 9.69 -16.42 17.61
C ASP A 139 10.66 -17.61 17.72
N LYS A 140 11.87 -17.36 18.26
CA LYS A 140 12.89 -18.37 18.50
C LYS A 140 12.47 -19.47 19.50
N ASP A 141 11.48 -19.21 20.33
CA ASP A 141 10.97 -20.13 21.34
C ASP A 141 9.72 -20.89 20.83
N GLY A 142 9.34 -20.72 19.55
CA GLY A 142 8.21 -21.35 18.90
C GLY A 142 6.85 -20.73 19.25
N LYS A 143 6.83 -19.54 19.85
CA LYS A 143 5.59 -18.82 20.18
C LYS A 143 5.18 -17.92 19.02
N PRO A 144 3.86 -17.78 18.74
CA PRO A 144 3.37 -16.88 17.73
C PRO A 144 3.78 -15.42 18.02
N LEU A 145 4.40 -14.76 17.03
CA LEU A 145 4.76 -13.34 17.15
C LEU A 145 3.52 -12.42 17.11
N GLY A 146 2.36 -12.94 16.68
CA GLY A 146 1.12 -12.15 16.61
C GLY A 146 1.20 -10.98 15.65
N ILE A 147 1.97 -11.12 14.57
CA ILE A 147 2.14 -10.06 13.57
C ILE A 147 0.81 -9.82 12.86
N VAL A 148 0.36 -8.57 12.85
CA VAL A 148 -0.79 -8.09 12.09
C VAL A 148 -0.34 -6.85 11.32
N HIS A 149 -0.67 -6.75 10.03
CA HIS A 149 -0.20 -5.67 9.18
C HIS A 149 -0.88 -4.33 9.51
N ARG A 150 -2.18 -4.32 9.72
CA ARG A 150 -3.04 -3.17 10.11
C ARG A 150 -3.07 -1.98 9.15
N ASP A 151 -2.39 -2.07 8.00
CA ASP A 151 -2.34 -1.00 6.99
C ASP A 151 -2.36 -1.53 5.55
N VAL A 152 -3.06 -2.63 5.30
CA VAL A 152 -3.25 -3.16 3.95
C VAL A 152 -4.07 -2.15 3.15
N SER A 153 -3.46 -1.58 2.12
CA SER A 153 -4.07 -0.53 1.29
C SER A 153 -3.39 -0.45 -0.07
N PHE A 154 -3.99 0.25 -1.02
CA PHE A 154 -3.39 0.47 -2.34
C PHE A 154 -1.99 1.10 -2.30
N LYS A 155 -1.70 1.93 -1.29
CA LYS A 155 -0.38 2.57 -1.14
C LYS A 155 0.71 1.61 -0.70
N ASN A 156 0.33 0.58 0.06
CA ASN A 156 1.26 -0.36 0.68
C ASN A 156 1.37 -1.69 -0.08
N ILE A 157 0.78 -1.80 -1.27
CA ILE A 157 0.93 -2.94 -2.18
C ILE A 157 1.62 -2.46 -3.44
N MET A 158 2.81 -3.01 -3.72
CA MET A 158 3.60 -2.71 -4.91
C MET A 158 3.42 -3.81 -5.96
N ILE A 159 3.39 -3.42 -7.24
CA ILE A 159 3.52 -4.33 -8.37
C ILE A 159 4.81 -3.97 -9.11
N ALA A 160 5.74 -4.91 -9.17
CA ALA A 160 6.93 -4.78 -10.00
C ALA A 160 6.56 -4.86 -11.49
N PHE A 161 7.38 -4.28 -12.35
CA PHE A 161 7.15 -4.37 -13.81
C PHE A 161 7.32 -5.79 -14.36
N GLU A 162 7.94 -6.67 -13.59
CA GLU A 162 8.02 -8.12 -13.82
C GLU A 162 6.75 -8.86 -13.41
N GLY A 163 5.83 -8.20 -12.64
CA GLY A 163 4.55 -8.72 -12.20
C GLY A 163 4.56 -9.29 -10.78
N ASP A 164 5.66 -9.14 -10.05
CA ASP A 164 5.69 -9.50 -8.64
C ASP A 164 4.85 -8.53 -7.81
N VAL A 165 4.01 -9.10 -6.92
CA VAL A 165 3.20 -8.31 -5.99
C VAL A 165 3.83 -8.39 -4.61
N LYS A 166 4.09 -7.23 -3.99
CA LYS A 166 4.78 -7.15 -2.71
C LYS A 166 4.08 -6.21 -1.74
N LEU A 167 3.85 -6.70 -0.53
CA LEU A 167 3.32 -5.95 0.60
C LEU A 167 4.46 -5.23 1.32
N MET A 168 4.26 -3.96 1.67
CA MET A 168 5.25 -3.13 2.35
C MET A 168 4.63 -2.38 3.54
N ASP A 169 5.47 -1.83 4.42
CA ASP A 169 5.07 -0.97 5.54
C ASP A 169 4.06 -1.63 6.50
N PHE A 170 4.51 -2.64 7.26
CA PHE A 170 3.72 -3.23 8.34
C PHE A 170 3.44 -2.17 9.42
N GLY A 171 2.15 -1.87 9.63
CA GLY A 171 1.67 -0.77 10.45
C GLY A 171 1.81 -0.98 11.97
N ILE A 172 3.00 -1.30 12.48
CA ILE A 172 3.26 -1.58 13.90
C ILE A 172 3.00 -0.37 14.78
N ALA A 173 3.26 0.83 14.27
CA ALA A 173 2.94 2.07 14.95
C ALA A 173 1.46 2.15 15.36
N LYS A 174 0.58 1.49 14.61
CA LYS A 174 -0.88 1.45 14.86
C LYS A 174 -1.29 0.49 15.98
N ALA A 175 -0.43 -0.47 16.35
CA ALA A 175 -0.73 -1.43 17.44
C ALA A 175 -0.84 -0.78 18.81
N LYS A 176 -0.24 0.40 19.01
CA LYS A 176 -0.14 1.11 20.30
C LYS A 176 -1.01 2.38 20.39
N GLY A 177 -2.08 2.49 19.59
CA GLY A 177 -3.03 3.60 19.73
C GLY A 177 -2.78 4.84 18.85
N PHE A 178 -1.84 4.77 17.90
CA PHE A 178 -1.54 5.88 16.97
C PHE A 178 -2.38 5.85 15.68
N LEU A 179 -3.68 5.57 15.78
CA LEU A 179 -4.63 5.81 14.69
C LEU A 179 -4.94 7.31 14.53
N ILE A 180 -4.57 8.09 15.53
CA ILE A 180 -4.79 9.54 15.63
C ILE A 180 -3.41 10.18 15.48
N ASP A 181 -3.25 11.15 14.58
CA ASP A 181 -2.06 12.00 14.56
C ASP A 181 -2.02 12.91 15.80
N ASN A 182 -0.93 13.69 15.96
CA ASN A 182 -0.76 14.59 17.10
C ASN A 182 -1.83 15.72 17.17
N GLU A 183 -2.67 15.84 16.15
CA GLU A 183 -3.76 16.84 16.08
C GLU A 183 -5.13 16.20 16.36
N GLY A 184 -5.20 14.87 16.64
CA GLY A 184 -6.43 14.17 16.93
C GLY A 184 -7.24 13.75 15.69
N GLU A 185 -6.71 13.94 14.49
CA GLU A 185 -7.37 13.58 13.25
C GLU A 185 -6.96 12.18 12.76
N VAL A 186 -7.96 11.39 12.33
CA VAL A 186 -7.71 10.16 11.57
C VAL A 186 -7.12 10.54 10.23
N VAL A 187 -5.89 10.07 9.94
CA VAL A 187 -5.18 10.41 8.70
C VAL A 187 -6.06 10.08 7.49
N ALA A 188 -6.48 11.11 6.76
CA ALA A 188 -7.32 10.98 5.58
C ALA A 188 -6.69 10.03 4.55
N GLY A 189 -7.51 9.14 3.95
CA GLY A 189 -7.07 8.14 2.98
C GLY A 189 -6.66 6.80 3.58
N LYS A 190 -6.47 6.69 4.91
CA LYS A 190 -6.26 5.41 5.62
C LYS A 190 -7.59 4.83 6.11
N ALA A 191 -8.56 5.69 6.45
CA ALA A 191 -9.89 5.31 6.91
C ALA A 191 -10.65 4.44 5.89
N ASP A 192 -10.38 4.62 4.60
CA ASP A 192 -11.06 3.94 3.50
C ASP A 192 -10.78 2.42 3.43
N TYR A 193 -9.73 1.93 4.10
CA TYR A 193 -9.29 0.52 4.09
C TYR A 193 -9.34 -0.12 5.48
N MET A 194 -9.72 0.62 6.52
CA MET A 194 -9.80 0.10 7.88
C MET A 194 -10.86 -0.99 8.00
N SER A 195 -10.62 -1.97 8.87
CA SER A 195 -11.67 -2.89 9.30
C SER A 195 -12.66 -2.21 10.26
N PRO A 196 -13.88 -2.75 10.45
CA PRO A 196 -14.86 -2.20 11.38
C PRO A 196 -14.31 -2.07 12.81
N GLU A 197 -13.57 -3.06 13.29
CA GLU A 197 -12.92 -3.05 14.60
C GLU A 197 -11.85 -1.97 14.72
N GLN A 198 -11.06 -1.71 13.64
CA GLN A 198 -10.13 -0.58 13.60
C GLN A 198 -10.87 0.76 13.61
N ALA A 199 -11.92 0.88 12.78
CA ALA A 199 -12.74 2.08 12.71
C ALA A 199 -13.42 2.39 14.04
N ASN A 200 -13.69 1.39 14.86
CA ASN A 200 -14.30 1.51 16.21
C ASN A 200 -13.28 1.49 17.35
N PHE A 201 -11.97 1.60 17.06
CA PHE A 201 -10.87 1.60 18.05
C PHE A 201 -10.84 0.37 18.97
N GLN A 202 -11.31 -0.77 18.47
CA GLN A 202 -11.30 -2.03 19.20
C GLN A 202 -9.95 -2.76 19.02
N ILE A 203 -9.73 -3.80 19.85
CA ILE A 203 -8.58 -4.69 19.71
C ILE A 203 -8.67 -5.39 18.34
N THR A 204 -7.59 -5.37 17.59
CA THR A 204 -7.48 -5.94 16.26
C THR A 204 -6.64 -7.21 16.25
N ASP A 205 -7.07 -8.20 15.49
CA ASP A 205 -6.31 -9.40 15.17
C ASP A 205 -6.07 -9.55 13.66
N ARG A 206 -5.52 -10.69 13.23
CA ARG A 206 -5.22 -10.98 11.81
C ARG A 206 -6.42 -10.83 10.88
N ARG A 207 -7.66 -10.97 11.38
CA ARG A 207 -8.88 -10.83 10.58
C ARG A 207 -9.15 -9.39 10.14
N SER A 208 -8.52 -8.41 10.78
CA SER A 208 -8.55 -7.00 10.33
C SER A 208 -7.87 -6.85 8.97
N ASP A 209 -6.73 -7.52 8.75
CA ASP A 209 -6.04 -7.50 7.46
C ASP A 209 -6.87 -8.16 6.36
N ILE A 210 -7.63 -9.21 6.70
CA ILE A 210 -8.54 -9.90 5.77
C ILE A 210 -9.64 -8.95 5.26
N PHE A 211 -10.24 -8.17 6.15
CA PHE A 211 -11.22 -7.16 5.75
C PHE A 211 -10.59 -6.14 4.78
N SER A 212 -9.39 -5.66 5.09
CA SER A 212 -8.67 -4.71 4.23
C SER A 212 -8.32 -5.31 2.87
N VAL A 213 -7.98 -6.63 2.79
CA VAL A 213 -7.84 -7.35 1.51
C VAL A 213 -9.14 -7.37 0.74
N GLY A 214 -10.28 -7.61 1.40
CA GLY A 214 -11.60 -7.53 0.77
C GLY A 214 -11.88 -6.15 0.15
N VAL A 215 -11.51 -5.07 0.87
CA VAL A 215 -11.62 -3.69 0.35
C VAL A 215 -10.71 -3.49 -0.87
N VAL A 216 -9.47 -3.98 -0.81
CA VAL A 216 -8.52 -3.94 -1.93
C VAL A 216 -9.08 -4.67 -3.15
N LEU A 217 -9.58 -5.89 -2.98
CA LEU A 217 -10.13 -6.70 -4.05
C LEU A 217 -11.37 -6.04 -4.67
N ALA A 218 -12.33 -5.58 -3.86
CA ALA A 218 -13.52 -4.87 -4.34
C ALA A 218 -13.14 -3.60 -5.12
N ASN A 219 -12.15 -2.83 -4.63
CA ASN A 219 -11.67 -1.63 -5.31
C ASN A 219 -10.98 -1.94 -6.65
N LEU A 220 -10.18 -3.01 -6.74
CA LEU A 220 -9.57 -3.46 -8.00
C LEU A 220 -10.61 -3.87 -9.04
N LEU A 221 -11.68 -4.56 -8.62
CA LEU A 221 -12.76 -5.00 -9.50
C LEU A 221 -13.62 -3.84 -9.98
N LEU A 222 -14.05 -2.98 -9.06
CA LEU A 222 -15.03 -1.90 -9.33
C LEU A 222 -14.38 -0.58 -9.82
N GLY A 223 -13.04 -0.45 -9.71
CA GLY A 223 -12.33 0.80 -10.00
C GLY A 223 -12.62 1.91 -8.98
N ARG A 224 -13.31 1.62 -7.89
CA ARG A 224 -13.64 2.55 -6.79
C ARG A 224 -13.74 1.85 -5.45
N ASN A 225 -13.39 2.54 -4.39
CA ASN A 225 -13.59 2.05 -3.03
C ASN A 225 -15.03 2.33 -2.58
N ILE A 226 -15.75 1.26 -2.21
CA ILE A 226 -17.18 1.34 -1.82
C ILE A 226 -17.41 2.02 -0.48
N PHE A 227 -16.39 2.10 0.39
CA PHE A 227 -16.48 2.70 1.72
C PHE A 227 -15.97 4.13 1.76
N LYS A 228 -15.37 4.62 0.66
CA LYS A 228 -14.83 5.98 0.60
C LYS A 228 -15.95 7.02 0.76
N GLY A 229 -15.85 7.85 1.81
CA GLY A 229 -16.69 9.02 2.06
C GLY A 229 -16.02 10.32 1.61
N LEU A 230 -16.67 11.44 1.87
CA LEU A 230 -16.16 12.79 1.59
C LEU A 230 -14.97 13.15 2.50
N ASN A 231 -14.89 12.54 3.66
CA ASN A 231 -13.83 12.71 4.66
C ASN A 231 -13.55 11.40 5.41
N ALA A 232 -12.54 11.40 6.27
CA ALA A 232 -12.14 10.23 7.04
C ALA A 232 -13.23 9.72 8.00
N GLU A 233 -14.00 10.63 8.59
CA GLU A 233 -15.08 10.28 9.51
C GLU A 233 -16.22 9.57 8.79
N GLU A 234 -16.64 10.08 7.63
CA GLU A 234 -17.64 9.44 6.79
C GLU A 234 -17.19 8.09 6.29
N SER A 235 -15.91 7.95 5.85
CA SER A 235 -15.34 6.66 5.47
C SER A 235 -15.39 5.66 6.62
N ARG A 236 -15.03 6.06 7.84
CA ARG A 236 -15.14 5.22 9.05
C ARG A 236 -16.59 4.80 9.30
N LYS A 237 -17.55 5.74 9.22
CA LYS A 237 -18.97 5.44 9.37
C LYS A 237 -19.42 4.42 8.31
N ASN A 238 -19.03 4.62 7.04
CA ASN A 238 -19.36 3.73 5.94
C ASN A 238 -18.86 2.29 6.18
N VAL A 239 -17.61 2.13 6.62
CA VAL A 239 -17.03 0.83 6.96
C VAL A 239 -17.87 0.13 8.04
N MET A 240 -18.33 0.85 9.06
CA MET A 240 -19.11 0.28 10.16
C MET A 240 -20.56 -0.01 9.78
N THR A 241 -21.20 0.80 8.93
CA THR A 241 -22.66 0.79 8.80
C THR A 241 -23.20 0.56 7.39
N LEU A 242 -22.44 0.89 6.33
CA LEU A 242 -22.94 0.80 4.96
C LEU A 242 -23.23 -0.67 4.60
N PRO A 243 -24.46 -1.04 4.16
CA PRO A 243 -24.74 -2.40 3.73
C PRO A 243 -23.84 -2.82 2.57
N LEU A 244 -23.35 -4.07 2.62
CA LEU A 244 -22.60 -4.63 1.49
C LEU A 244 -23.56 -4.80 0.31
N PRO A 245 -23.19 -4.31 -0.87
CA PRO A 245 -24.00 -4.49 -2.08
C PRO A 245 -23.88 -5.92 -2.61
N ASP A 246 -24.82 -6.33 -3.44
CA ASP A 246 -24.60 -7.46 -4.35
C ASP A 246 -23.62 -6.99 -5.44
N PHE A 247 -22.36 -7.44 -5.37
CA PHE A 247 -21.29 -6.99 -6.26
C PHE A 247 -21.55 -7.36 -7.73
N ARG A 248 -22.31 -8.43 -8.01
CA ARG A 248 -22.72 -8.85 -9.36
C ARG A 248 -23.58 -7.79 -10.06
N LYS A 249 -24.36 -7.01 -9.27
CA LYS A 249 -25.18 -5.91 -9.79
C LYS A 249 -24.35 -4.67 -10.09
N LEU A 250 -23.18 -4.53 -9.47
CA LEU A 250 -22.27 -3.41 -9.71
C LEU A 250 -21.34 -3.66 -10.90
N ASP A 251 -20.96 -4.92 -11.10
CA ASP A 251 -20.11 -5.35 -12.21
C ASP A 251 -20.50 -6.78 -12.64
N PRO A 252 -21.06 -6.98 -13.86
CA PRO A 252 -21.50 -8.28 -14.34
C PRO A 252 -20.35 -9.28 -14.58
N ARG A 253 -19.11 -8.86 -14.49
CA ARG A 253 -17.92 -9.74 -14.54
C ARG A 253 -17.67 -10.48 -13.22
N ILE A 254 -18.35 -10.06 -12.15
CA ILE A 254 -18.30 -10.71 -10.84
C ILE A 254 -19.35 -11.81 -10.82
N ASP A 255 -18.92 -13.07 -10.75
CA ASP A 255 -19.80 -14.21 -10.63
C ASP A 255 -20.23 -14.50 -9.18
N ASP A 256 -21.03 -15.55 -9.00
CA ASP A 256 -21.54 -15.93 -7.68
C ASP A 256 -20.43 -16.26 -6.70
N ARG A 257 -19.38 -16.96 -7.15
CA ARG A 257 -18.28 -17.40 -6.31
C ARG A 257 -17.43 -16.21 -5.83
N LEU A 258 -17.10 -15.29 -6.74
CA LEU A 258 -16.33 -14.10 -6.39
C LEU A 258 -17.15 -13.16 -5.48
N ASN A 259 -18.46 -13.06 -5.72
CA ASN A 259 -19.36 -12.32 -4.84
C ASN A 259 -19.41 -12.92 -3.42
N GLU A 260 -19.43 -14.24 -3.28
CA GLU A 260 -19.36 -14.93 -1.99
C GLU A 260 -18.05 -14.65 -1.26
N ILE A 261 -16.89 -14.73 -1.95
CA ILE A 261 -15.58 -14.41 -1.39
C ILE A 261 -15.54 -12.95 -0.87
N LEU A 262 -16.06 -12.00 -1.67
CA LEU A 262 -16.14 -10.59 -1.26
C LEU A 262 -17.02 -10.41 -0.01
N HIS A 263 -18.19 -11.04 0.03
CA HIS A 263 -19.08 -10.95 1.19
C HIS A 263 -18.45 -11.55 2.45
N ARG A 264 -17.73 -12.66 2.32
CA ARG A 264 -17.07 -13.32 3.45
C ARG A 264 -15.86 -12.53 3.95
N THR A 265 -15.02 -11.99 3.06
CA THR A 265 -13.87 -11.13 3.45
C THR A 265 -14.34 -9.84 4.12
N LEU A 266 -15.41 -9.23 3.62
CA LEU A 266 -15.96 -7.96 4.10
C LEU A 266 -17.00 -8.13 5.22
N ALA A 267 -17.19 -9.33 5.76
CA ALA A 267 -18.11 -9.57 6.87
C ALA A 267 -17.67 -8.76 8.10
N ARG A 268 -18.62 -7.98 8.68
CA ARG A 268 -18.37 -7.22 9.91
C ARG A 268 -18.31 -8.12 11.13
N ASP A 269 -19.18 -9.15 11.14
CA ASP A 269 -19.14 -10.19 12.14
C ASP A 269 -17.89 -11.05 11.95
N LEU A 270 -16.99 -11.03 12.94
CA LEU A 270 -15.74 -11.77 12.93
C LEU A 270 -15.94 -13.30 12.84
N ALA A 271 -17.08 -13.83 13.29
CA ALA A 271 -17.39 -15.25 13.18
C ALA A 271 -17.79 -15.67 11.76
N LYS A 272 -18.27 -14.72 10.94
CA LYS A 272 -18.63 -14.93 9.54
C LYS A 272 -17.50 -14.62 8.57
N ARG A 273 -16.49 -13.85 9.03
CA ARG A 273 -15.30 -13.54 8.24
C ARG A 273 -14.39 -14.77 8.18
N TYR A 274 -13.52 -14.82 7.18
CA TYR A 274 -12.45 -15.83 7.16
C TYR A 274 -11.60 -15.75 8.44
N PRO A 275 -11.24 -16.89 9.06
CA PRO A 275 -10.48 -16.91 10.31
C PRO A 275 -9.02 -16.54 10.13
N ASP A 276 -8.46 -16.79 8.94
CA ASP A 276 -7.08 -16.49 8.61
C ASP A 276 -6.88 -16.24 7.09
N ALA A 277 -5.68 -15.80 6.76
CA ALA A 277 -5.32 -15.46 5.38
C ALA A 277 -5.11 -16.71 4.50
N ASP A 278 -4.84 -17.88 5.07
CA ASP A 278 -4.68 -19.13 4.32
C ASP A 278 -6.00 -19.59 3.71
N GLU A 279 -7.12 -19.50 4.46
CA GLU A 279 -8.43 -19.83 3.89
C GLU A 279 -8.85 -18.86 2.77
N VAL A 280 -8.58 -17.55 2.93
CA VAL A 280 -8.83 -16.58 1.83
C VAL A 280 -7.98 -16.93 0.62
N LEU A 281 -6.68 -17.19 0.84
CA LEU A 281 -5.74 -17.58 -0.21
C LEU A 281 -6.23 -18.82 -0.96
N HIS A 282 -6.67 -19.85 -0.23
CA HIS A 282 -7.20 -21.06 -0.82
C HIS A 282 -8.38 -20.77 -1.76
N ASP A 283 -9.37 -20.02 -1.29
CA ASP A 283 -10.55 -19.69 -2.08
C ASP A 283 -10.22 -18.83 -3.31
N LEU A 284 -9.31 -17.84 -3.17
CA LEU A 284 -8.86 -17.01 -4.28
C LEU A 284 -8.07 -17.82 -5.32
N GLU A 285 -7.16 -18.70 -4.89
CA GLU A 285 -6.39 -19.54 -5.81
C GLU A 285 -7.25 -20.60 -6.47
N HIS A 286 -8.19 -21.20 -5.73
CA HIS A 286 -9.17 -22.10 -6.33
C HIS A 286 -9.98 -21.37 -7.41
N TYR A 287 -10.42 -20.14 -7.17
CA TYR A 287 -11.16 -19.34 -8.15
C TYR A 287 -10.39 -19.15 -9.46
N ILE A 288 -9.10 -18.82 -9.41
CA ILE A 288 -8.32 -18.52 -10.63
C ILE A 288 -7.65 -19.73 -11.28
N TYR A 289 -7.52 -20.87 -10.58
CA TYR A 289 -6.78 -22.04 -11.08
C TYR A 289 -7.63 -23.31 -11.19
N HIS A 290 -8.93 -23.31 -10.84
CA HIS A 290 -9.77 -24.50 -10.84
C HIS A 290 -9.86 -25.18 -12.21
N SER A 291 -9.68 -24.45 -13.31
CA SER A 291 -9.65 -24.99 -14.68
C SER A 291 -8.25 -25.42 -15.15
N GLY A 292 -7.23 -25.39 -14.27
CA GLY A 292 -5.86 -25.81 -14.54
C GLY A 292 -4.94 -24.69 -15.05
N TYR A 293 -5.47 -23.65 -15.66
CA TYR A 293 -4.72 -22.49 -16.13
C TYR A 293 -5.25 -21.21 -15.51
N GLY A 294 -4.35 -20.26 -15.21
CA GLY A 294 -4.72 -18.99 -14.62
C GLY A 294 -3.63 -17.93 -14.79
N PRO A 295 -3.83 -16.73 -14.23
CA PRO A 295 -2.88 -15.65 -14.32
C PRO A 295 -1.56 -15.98 -13.61
N THR A 296 -0.47 -15.41 -14.14
CA THR A 296 0.90 -15.54 -13.62
C THR A 296 1.52 -14.17 -13.40
N ASN A 297 2.69 -14.13 -12.74
CA ASN A 297 3.48 -12.90 -12.65
C ASN A 297 3.74 -12.32 -14.05
N GLU A 298 4.08 -13.17 -15.05
CA GLU A 298 4.33 -12.70 -16.42
C GLU A 298 3.07 -12.07 -17.05
N THR A 299 1.88 -12.65 -16.80
CA THR A 299 0.61 -12.08 -17.29
C THR A 299 0.37 -10.68 -16.71
N LEU A 300 0.56 -10.52 -15.40
CA LEU A 300 0.44 -9.22 -14.72
C LEU A 300 1.56 -8.27 -15.16
N GLY A 301 2.80 -8.75 -15.26
CA GLY A 301 3.96 -7.97 -15.72
C GLY A 301 3.79 -7.45 -17.15
N LYS A 302 3.25 -8.26 -18.06
CA LYS A 302 2.91 -7.82 -19.41
C LYS A 302 1.88 -6.69 -19.38
N MET A 303 0.78 -6.87 -18.64
CA MET A 303 -0.26 -5.85 -18.53
C MET A 303 0.26 -4.52 -17.98
N ILE A 304 1.06 -4.56 -16.90
CA ILE A 304 1.59 -3.34 -16.28
C ILE A 304 2.61 -2.64 -17.20
N ARG A 305 3.49 -3.39 -17.88
CA ARG A 305 4.43 -2.80 -18.85
C ARG A 305 3.69 -2.14 -20.01
N GLU A 306 2.66 -2.78 -20.57
CA GLU A 306 1.80 -2.18 -21.61
C GLU A 306 1.08 -0.93 -21.11
N LEU A 307 0.52 -0.99 -19.91
CA LEU A 307 -0.20 0.11 -19.29
C LEU A 307 0.69 1.36 -19.10
N PHE A 308 1.95 1.16 -18.72
CA PHE A 308 2.91 2.23 -18.51
C PHE A 308 3.77 2.56 -19.75
N GLY A 309 3.52 1.89 -20.89
CA GLY A 309 4.23 2.13 -22.15
C GLY A 309 5.69 1.64 -22.14
N LEU A 310 5.98 0.60 -21.34
CA LEU A 310 7.29 -0.02 -21.25
C LEU A 310 7.37 -1.16 -22.28
N ASN A 311 8.07 -0.95 -23.40
CA ASN A 311 8.29 -2.03 -24.37
C ASN A 311 9.24 -3.09 -23.82
N THR A 312 8.87 -4.36 -23.97
CA THR A 312 9.61 -5.55 -23.47
C THR A 312 11.06 -5.64 -23.94
N LYS A 313 11.43 -5.02 -25.06
CA LYS A 313 12.81 -4.99 -25.58
C LYS A 313 13.73 -3.95 -24.92
N LEU A 314 13.17 -2.97 -24.22
CA LEU A 314 13.93 -1.88 -23.56
C LEU A 314 14.11 -2.11 -22.05
N ALA A 315 13.32 -2.98 -21.43
CA ALA A 315 13.40 -3.25 -19.98
C ALA A 315 14.73 -3.90 -19.56
N ALA A 316 15.41 -4.60 -20.47
CA ALA A 316 16.73 -5.18 -20.23
C ALA A 316 17.88 -4.17 -20.44
N ALA A 317 17.66 -3.06 -21.17
CA ALA A 317 18.69 -2.10 -21.54
C ALA A 317 18.58 -0.73 -20.84
N ASP A 318 17.42 -0.36 -20.27
CA ASP A 318 17.16 1.01 -19.83
C ASP A 318 16.78 1.16 -18.36
N ALA A 319 17.78 1.07 -17.50
CA ALA A 319 17.70 1.63 -16.13
C ALA A 319 17.37 3.16 -16.15
N LYS A 320 17.55 3.84 -17.29
CA LYS A 320 17.25 5.26 -17.50
C LYS A 320 15.78 5.54 -17.86
N GLY A 321 15.08 4.63 -18.54
CA GLY A 321 13.68 4.78 -18.95
C GLY A 321 12.71 4.66 -17.80
N SER A 322 12.91 3.69 -16.91
CA SER A 322 12.07 3.47 -15.70
C SER A 322 12.07 4.69 -14.78
N THR A 323 13.20 5.38 -14.64
CA THR A 323 13.34 6.58 -13.81
C THR A 323 12.45 7.73 -14.33
N ARG A 324 12.40 7.96 -15.63
CA ARG A 324 11.57 9.04 -16.24
C ARG A 324 10.07 8.77 -16.11
N LEU A 325 9.65 7.51 -16.14
CA LEU A 325 8.23 7.16 -16.03
C LEU A 325 7.72 7.24 -14.60
N LEU A 326 8.53 6.85 -13.62
CA LEU A 326 8.20 7.03 -12.20
C LEU A 326 8.13 8.53 -11.83
N GLU A 327 9.00 9.36 -12.39
CA GLU A 327 8.92 10.82 -12.26
C GLU A 327 7.66 11.39 -12.92
N ARG A 328 7.23 10.85 -14.05
CA ARG A 328 6.02 11.28 -14.76
C ARG A 328 4.75 10.86 -14.00
N ALA A 329 4.71 9.66 -13.44
CA ALA A 329 3.63 9.18 -12.57
C ALA A 329 3.55 10.02 -11.28
N ALA A 330 4.68 10.34 -10.64
CA ALA A 330 4.73 11.19 -9.46
C ALA A 330 4.26 12.64 -9.75
N ARG A 331 4.58 13.19 -10.92
CA ARG A 331 4.14 14.54 -11.34
C ARG A 331 2.65 14.59 -11.66
N SER A 332 2.06 13.56 -12.28
CA SER A 332 0.61 13.52 -12.55
C SER A 332 -0.20 13.52 -11.25
N THR A 333 0.25 12.77 -10.23
CA THR A 333 -0.39 12.75 -8.91
C THR A 333 -0.29 14.11 -8.19
N GLN A 334 0.82 14.84 -8.34
CA GLN A 334 0.97 16.19 -7.78
C GLN A 334 0.10 17.23 -8.51
N THR A 335 -0.04 17.10 -9.84
CA THR A 335 -0.85 18.03 -10.64
C THR A 335 -2.35 17.88 -10.38
N LEU A 336 -2.82 16.64 -10.10
CA LEU A 336 -4.20 16.38 -9.71
C LEU A 336 -4.49 16.96 -8.31
N LYS A 337 -3.61 16.76 -7.33
CA LYS A 337 -3.75 17.37 -5.99
C LYS A 337 -3.74 18.91 -6.03
N ALA A 338 -2.98 19.52 -6.94
CA ALA A 338 -2.98 20.96 -7.13
C ALA A 338 -4.27 21.48 -7.79
N LYS A 339 -4.90 20.71 -8.69
CA LYS A 339 -6.20 21.04 -9.30
C LYS A 339 -7.34 20.91 -8.30
N ASP A 340 -7.34 19.89 -7.46
CA ASP A 340 -8.35 19.71 -6.41
C ASP A 340 -8.26 20.82 -5.35
N ALA A 341 -7.06 21.24 -4.97
CA ALA A 341 -6.85 22.37 -4.06
C ALA A 341 -7.26 23.71 -4.68
N ALA A 342 -7.03 23.91 -5.99
CA ALA A 342 -7.48 25.11 -6.72
C ALA A 342 -9.00 25.15 -6.93
N GLY A 343 -9.64 23.98 -7.14
CA GLY A 343 -11.10 23.85 -7.22
C GLY A 343 -11.80 24.17 -5.90
N ALA A 344 -11.24 23.74 -4.78
CA ALA A 344 -11.76 24.06 -3.44
C ALA A 344 -11.62 25.56 -3.09
N ALA A 345 -10.54 26.21 -3.54
CA ALA A 345 -10.33 27.64 -3.31
C ALA A 345 -11.26 28.55 -4.14
N SER A 346 -11.77 28.08 -5.29
CA SER A 346 -12.70 28.86 -6.13
C SER A 346 -14.15 28.81 -5.65
N SER A 347 -14.55 27.77 -4.91
CA SER A 347 -15.92 27.65 -4.36
C SER A 347 -16.17 28.52 -3.13
N THR A 348 -15.10 28.99 -2.46
CA THR A 348 -15.21 29.83 -1.25
C THR A 348 -15.30 31.32 -1.53
N ARG A 349 -15.30 31.76 -2.82
CA ARG A 349 -15.33 33.18 -3.21
C ARG A 349 -16.69 33.75 -3.63
N VAL A 350 -17.79 32.98 -3.56
CA VAL A 350 -19.11 33.40 -4.03
C VAL A 350 -20.10 33.76 -2.91
N THR A 351 -19.67 33.93 -1.67
CA THR A 351 -20.57 34.38 -0.61
C THR A 351 -19.99 35.60 0.14
N ARG A 352 -20.01 36.79 -0.51
CA ARG A 352 -20.00 38.07 0.21
C ARG A 352 -20.42 39.20 -0.71
N SER A 353 -21.72 39.51 -0.73
CA SER A 353 -22.23 40.89 -0.77
C SER A 353 -23.78 40.91 -0.80
N ILE A 354 -24.38 40.89 0.37
CA ILE A 354 -25.74 41.47 0.54
C ILE A 354 -25.56 42.58 1.58
N LYS A 355 -25.55 43.84 1.09
CA LYS A 355 -25.67 45.02 1.90
C LYS A 355 -27.15 45.17 2.30
N VAL A 356 -27.43 45.10 3.60
CA VAL A 356 -28.68 45.54 4.20
C VAL A 356 -28.47 46.99 4.64
N ARG A 357 -29.27 47.94 4.09
CA ARG A 357 -29.39 49.30 4.59
C ARG A 357 -30.39 49.35 5.75
N PRO A 358 -30.17 50.17 6.76
CA PRO A 358 -31.10 50.31 7.89
C PRO A 358 -32.24 51.31 7.56
N LYS A 359 -33.38 51.01 8.12
CA LYS A 359 -34.37 52.01 8.53
C LYS A 359 -34.54 51.90 10.03
#